data_fb36810870ff709ef100ed15224758cb
#
_entry.id   fb36810870ff709ef100ed15224758cb
#
_cell.length_a   1.000
_cell.length_b   1.000
_cell.length_c   1.000
_cell.angle_alpha   90.00
_cell.angle_beta   90.00
_cell.angle_gamma   90.00
#
_symmetry.space_group_name_H-M   'P 1'
#
loop_
_entity.id
_entity.type
_entity.pdbx_description
1 polymer ?
#
loop_
_entity_poly.entity_id
_entity_poly.type
_entity_poly.pdbx_seq_one_letter_code
_entity_poly.pdbx_strand_id
1 'polypeptide(L)'
;MNNKPLIFLVEDDPFLSSILQLKLEKENFQLIRAVDGEEALKFLINQGLKPDLILLDLILPKKNGFEVLETIRQDPLLEKIPVIIVSNLGQPSDIDRGKSLGVIDYFVKARLSIDELVNKVKSEVLKTSSTS
;
A
#
# COMPACT_ATOMS: atom_id res chain seq x y z
N MET A 1 22.87 -7.12 -10.10
CA MET A 1 22.05 -7.41 -8.95
C MET A 1 20.64 -6.91 -9.14
N ASN A 2 19.71 -7.81 -8.98
CA ASN A 2 18.31 -7.47 -9.19
C ASN A 2 17.65 -7.10 -7.90
N ASN A 3 17.76 -5.82 -7.54
CA ASN A 3 16.96 -5.30 -6.44
C ASN A 3 15.61 -4.89 -6.99
N LYS A 4 14.69 -5.85 -7.03
CA LYS A 4 13.33 -5.53 -7.44
C LYS A 4 12.70 -4.61 -6.40
N PRO A 5 12.00 -3.56 -6.84
CA PRO A 5 11.25 -2.75 -5.90
C PRO A 5 10.27 -3.60 -5.10
N LEU A 6 10.15 -3.30 -3.82
CA LEU A 6 9.30 -4.04 -2.91
C LEU A 6 7.99 -3.31 -2.68
N ILE A 7 6.89 -3.97 -3.00
CA ILE A 7 5.54 -3.48 -2.73
C ILE A 7 4.99 -4.24 -1.53
N PHE A 8 4.54 -3.51 -0.52
CA PHE A 8 3.92 -4.11 0.65
C PHE A 8 2.41 -3.97 0.51
N LEU A 9 1.73 -5.11 0.43
CA LEU A 9 0.28 -5.16 0.25
C LEU A 9 -0.40 -5.54 1.55
N VAL A 10 -1.23 -4.64 2.08
CA VAL A 10 -2.01 -4.89 3.30
C VAL A 10 -3.46 -5.09 2.86
N GLU A 11 -3.88 -6.35 2.76
CA GLU A 11 -5.16 -6.74 2.17
C GLU A 11 -5.57 -8.11 2.65
N ASP A 12 -6.78 -8.24 3.19
CA ASP A 12 -7.29 -9.53 3.65
C ASP A 12 -8.03 -10.33 2.57
N ASP A 13 -8.46 -9.69 1.48
CA ASP A 13 -9.16 -10.36 0.40
C ASP A 13 -8.17 -11.20 -0.43
N PRO A 14 -8.29 -12.54 -0.42
CA PRO A 14 -7.35 -13.39 -1.14
C PRO A 14 -7.45 -13.27 -2.66
N PHE A 15 -8.63 -12.95 -3.20
CA PHE A 15 -8.79 -12.81 -4.66
C PHE A 15 -8.04 -11.59 -5.17
N LEU A 16 -8.26 -10.43 -4.54
CA LEU A 16 -7.59 -9.21 -4.95
C LEU A 16 -6.08 -9.34 -4.74
N SER A 17 -5.67 -9.91 -3.62
CA SER A 17 -4.25 -10.14 -3.34
C SER A 17 -3.59 -10.99 -4.41
N SER A 18 -4.24 -12.07 -4.83
CA SER A 18 -3.69 -12.97 -5.85
C SER A 18 -3.55 -12.28 -7.20
N ILE A 19 -4.55 -11.48 -7.59
CA ILE A 19 -4.52 -10.74 -8.85
C ILE A 19 -3.40 -9.70 -8.83
N LEU A 20 -3.31 -8.95 -7.74
CA LEU A 20 -2.27 -7.92 -7.62
C LEU A 20 -0.88 -8.52 -7.59
N GLN A 21 -0.71 -9.64 -6.88
CA GLN A 21 0.57 -10.32 -6.83
C GLN A 21 1.00 -10.76 -8.23
N LEU A 22 0.10 -11.40 -8.97
CA LEU A 22 0.42 -11.86 -10.32
C LEU A 22 0.81 -10.69 -11.23
N LYS A 23 0.01 -9.62 -11.22
CA LYS A 23 0.24 -8.47 -12.09
C LYS A 23 1.52 -7.73 -11.73
N LEU A 24 1.77 -7.52 -10.44
CA LEU A 24 2.96 -6.78 -10.00
C LEU A 24 4.24 -7.60 -10.21
N GLU A 25 4.18 -8.90 -10.00
CA GLU A 25 5.34 -9.75 -10.26
C GLU A 25 5.70 -9.77 -11.73
N LYS A 26 4.72 -9.69 -12.62
CA LYS A 26 4.98 -9.58 -14.06
C LYS A 26 5.68 -8.27 -14.43
N GLU A 27 5.49 -7.24 -13.61
CA GLU A 27 6.16 -5.95 -13.81
C GLU A 27 7.49 -5.86 -13.07
N ASN A 28 8.01 -6.99 -12.62
CA ASN A 28 9.30 -7.09 -11.92
C ASN A 28 9.31 -6.44 -10.54
N PHE A 29 8.17 -6.42 -9.86
CA PHE A 29 8.11 -6.03 -8.46
C PHE A 29 8.16 -7.26 -7.56
N GLN A 30 8.73 -7.10 -6.39
CA GLN A 30 8.63 -8.06 -5.30
C GLN A 30 7.44 -7.65 -4.44
N LEU A 31 6.66 -8.62 -3.96
CA LEU A 31 5.49 -8.32 -3.16
C LEU A 31 5.51 -9.12 -1.86
N ILE A 32 5.25 -8.42 -0.76
CA ILE A 32 5.03 -9.02 0.56
C ILE A 32 3.63 -8.63 0.98
N ARG A 33 2.87 -9.58 1.53
CA ARG A 33 1.49 -9.37 1.92
C ARG A 33 1.31 -9.50 3.44
N ALA A 34 0.53 -8.58 4.02
CA ALA A 34 -0.02 -8.72 5.35
C ALA A 34 -1.54 -8.85 5.24
N VAL A 35 -2.15 -9.68 6.06
CA VAL A 35 -3.57 -9.98 5.96
C VAL A 35 -4.43 -9.17 6.93
N ASP A 36 -3.81 -8.48 7.87
CA ASP A 36 -4.51 -7.61 8.82
C ASP A 36 -3.59 -6.49 9.28
N GLY A 37 -4.17 -5.53 10.02
CA GLY A 37 -3.40 -4.37 10.45
C GLY A 37 -2.34 -4.65 11.48
N GLU A 38 -2.57 -5.64 12.33
CA GLU A 38 -1.58 -6.04 13.33
C GLU A 38 -0.36 -6.66 12.66
N GLU A 39 -0.58 -7.55 11.70
CA GLU A 39 0.52 -8.15 10.93
C GLU A 39 1.29 -7.10 10.16
N ALA A 40 0.58 -6.11 9.59
CA ALA A 40 1.22 -5.02 8.85
C ALA A 40 2.21 -4.27 9.74
N LEU A 41 1.80 -3.90 10.94
CA LEU A 41 2.67 -3.17 11.86
C LEU A 41 3.81 -4.04 12.38
N LYS A 42 3.57 -5.34 12.53
CA LYS A 42 4.63 -6.27 12.89
C LYS A 42 5.73 -6.28 11.84
N PHE A 43 5.37 -6.38 10.57
CA PHE A 43 6.36 -6.32 9.48
C PHE A 43 7.12 -4.99 9.48
N LEU A 44 6.38 -3.89 9.55
CA LEU A 44 6.99 -2.57 9.37
C LEU A 44 7.82 -2.13 10.58
N ILE A 45 7.34 -2.40 11.78
CA ILE A 45 7.97 -1.87 12.99
C ILE A 45 8.86 -2.92 13.66
N ASN A 46 8.32 -4.13 13.91
CA ASN A 46 9.08 -5.14 14.63
C ASN A 46 10.16 -5.78 13.78
N GLN A 47 9.90 -5.98 12.48
CA GLN A 47 10.85 -6.63 11.58
C GLN A 47 11.61 -5.64 10.72
N GLY A 48 11.28 -4.35 10.80
CA GLY A 48 12.00 -3.32 10.07
C GLY A 48 11.87 -3.38 8.56
N LEU A 49 10.74 -3.89 8.05
CA LEU A 49 10.50 -3.94 6.61
C LEU A 49 10.43 -2.52 6.05
N LYS A 50 11.13 -2.26 4.96
CA LYS A 50 11.15 -0.95 4.30
C LYS A 50 10.72 -1.09 2.84
N PRO A 51 9.41 -1.13 2.58
CA PRO A 51 8.94 -1.21 1.19
C PRO A 51 9.15 0.09 0.44
N ASP A 52 9.17 -0.01 -0.87
CA ASP A 52 9.21 1.15 -1.75
C ASP A 52 7.86 1.82 -1.90
N LEU A 53 6.79 1.06 -1.67
CA LEU A 53 5.42 1.57 -1.74
C LEU A 53 4.51 0.63 -0.95
N ILE A 54 3.48 1.19 -0.32
CA ILE A 54 2.49 0.42 0.42
C ILE A 54 1.12 0.55 -0.26
N LEU A 55 0.49 -0.59 -0.55
CA LEU A 55 -0.92 -0.66 -0.95
C LEU A 55 -1.71 -1.06 0.30
N LEU A 56 -2.65 -0.23 0.71
CA LEU A 56 -3.30 -0.38 2.01
C LEU A 56 -4.80 -0.35 1.89
N ASP A 57 -5.46 -1.42 2.36
CA ASP A 57 -6.91 -1.39 2.59
C ASP A 57 -7.18 -0.77 3.97
N LEU A 58 -8.29 -0.06 4.08
CA LEU A 58 -8.70 0.56 5.32
C LEU A 58 -9.60 -0.33 6.15
N ILE A 59 -10.30 -1.28 5.52
CA ILE A 59 -11.17 -2.23 6.21
C ILE A 59 -10.40 -3.51 6.43
N LEU A 60 -9.82 -3.64 7.62
CA LEU A 60 -8.96 -4.76 7.96
C LEU A 60 -9.38 -5.36 9.31
N PRO A 61 -9.17 -6.67 9.51
CA PRO A 61 -9.30 -7.26 10.84
C PRO A 61 -8.26 -6.70 11.80
N LYS A 62 -8.54 -6.80 13.08
CA LYS A 62 -7.66 -6.46 14.21
C LYS A 62 -7.39 -4.98 14.35
N LYS A 63 -6.55 -4.40 13.48
CA LYS A 63 -6.34 -2.96 13.43
C LYS A 63 -6.78 -2.46 12.08
N ASN A 64 -7.63 -1.42 12.05
CA ASN A 64 -8.09 -0.88 10.77
C ASN A 64 -6.95 -0.12 10.06
N GLY A 65 -7.15 0.13 8.77
CA GLY A 65 -6.10 0.72 7.95
C GLY A 65 -5.76 2.16 8.31
N PHE A 66 -6.72 2.93 8.84
CA PHE A 66 -6.39 4.28 9.29
C PHE A 66 -5.43 4.27 10.47
N GLU A 67 -5.59 3.32 11.40
CA GLU A 67 -4.64 3.17 12.50
C GLU A 67 -3.24 2.82 11.99
N VAL A 68 -3.18 1.91 11.01
CA VAL A 68 -1.91 1.55 10.37
C VAL A 68 -1.28 2.78 9.71
N LEU A 69 -2.08 3.53 8.95
CA LEU A 69 -1.60 4.71 8.23
C LEU A 69 -1.08 5.78 9.19
N GLU A 70 -1.82 6.05 10.27
CA GLU A 70 -1.40 7.02 11.28
C GLU A 70 -0.08 6.61 11.91
N THR A 71 0.07 5.33 12.22
CA THR A 71 1.32 4.82 12.78
C THR A 71 2.48 5.01 11.81
N ILE A 72 2.27 4.71 10.53
CA ILE A 72 3.29 4.92 9.50
C ILE A 72 3.72 6.39 9.44
N ARG A 73 2.76 7.30 9.45
CA ARG A 73 3.04 8.74 9.33
C ARG A 73 3.74 9.32 10.56
N GLN A 74 3.62 8.67 11.71
CA GLN A 74 4.27 9.13 12.95
C GLN A 74 5.65 8.51 13.16
N ASP A 75 6.01 7.52 12.37
CA ASP A 75 7.30 6.83 12.52
C ASP A 75 8.34 7.50 11.61
N PRO A 76 9.44 8.01 12.15
CA PRO A 76 10.45 8.71 11.34
C PRO A 76 11.08 7.84 10.25
N LEU A 77 11.08 6.52 10.43
CA LEU A 77 11.66 5.61 9.44
C LEU A 77 10.68 5.25 8.34
N LEU A 78 9.38 5.46 8.55
CA LEU A 78 8.33 5.03 7.64
C LEU A 78 7.57 6.18 7.01
N GLU A 79 7.64 7.37 7.58
CA GLU A 79 6.75 8.49 7.23
C GLU A 79 6.83 8.92 5.76
N LYS A 80 7.94 8.65 5.09
CA LYS A 80 8.13 9.07 3.70
C LYS A 80 7.78 7.99 2.69
N ILE A 81 7.44 6.80 3.16
CA ILE A 81 7.06 5.72 2.23
C ILE A 81 5.72 6.07 1.58
N PRO A 82 5.64 6.06 0.24
CA PRO A 82 4.39 6.38 -0.43
C PRO A 82 3.33 5.31 -0.16
N VAL A 83 2.10 5.76 0.12
CA VAL A 83 0.96 4.90 0.39
C VAL A 83 -0.14 5.18 -0.61
N ILE A 84 -0.67 4.12 -1.20
CA ILE A 84 -1.88 4.17 -2.02
C ILE A 84 -2.95 3.38 -1.27
N ILE A 85 -4.13 3.99 -1.09
CA ILE A 85 -5.26 3.30 -0.47
C ILE A 85 -6.07 2.58 -1.55
N VAL A 86 -6.44 1.35 -1.27
CA VAL A 86 -7.34 0.54 -2.10
C VAL A 86 -8.38 -0.04 -1.16
N SER A 87 -9.59 0.54 -1.13
CA SER A 87 -10.58 0.20 -0.11
C SER A 87 -12.01 0.38 -0.61
N ASN A 88 -12.94 -0.29 0.05
CA ASN A 88 -14.37 -0.06 -0.20
C ASN A 88 -14.90 1.18 0.54
N LEU A 89 -14.16 1.75 1.47
CA LEU A 89 -14.53 3.02 2.07
C LEU A 89 -14.37 4.12 1.02
N GLY A 90 -15.49 4.66 0.54
CA GLY A 90 -15.48 5.59 -0.57
C GLY A 90 -16.20 6.90 -0.31
N GLN A 91 -16.57 7.20 0.94
CA GLN A 91 -17.21 8.47 1.24
C GLN A 91 -16.19 9.60 1.16
N PRO A 92 -16.65 10.82 0.81
CA PRO A 92 -15.72 11.96 0.73
C PRO A 92 -14.91 12.19 1.99
N SER A 93 -15.51 11.96 3.17
CA SER A 93 -14.78 12.10 4.43
C SER A 93 -13.64 11.09 4.57
N ASP A 94 -13.83 9.87 4.09
CA ASP A 94 -12.77 8.85 4.12
C ASP A 94 -11.62 9.24 3.20
N ILE A 95 -11.96 9.69 2.00
CA ILE A 95 -10.97 10.10 1.00
C ILE A 95 -10.18 11.30 1.52
N ASP A 96 -10.88 12.29 2.08
CA ASP A 96 -10.24 13.47 2.63
C ASP A 96 -9.30 13.12 3.79
N ARG A 97 -9.72 12.19 4.66
CA ARG A 97 -8.87 11.75 5.75
C ARG A 97 -7.61 11.06 5.25
N GLY A 98 -7.74 10.20 4.24
CA GLY A 98 -6.58 9.56 3.63
C GLY A 98 -5.63 10.57 3.04
N LYS A 99 -6.16 11.54 2.30
CA LYS A 99 -5.33 12.58 1.70
C LYS A 99 -4.65 13.46 2.74
N SER A 100 -5.34 13.77 3.83
CA SER A 100 -4.74 14.54 4.91
C SER A 100 -3.60 13.79 5.60
N LEU A 101 -3.60 12.47 5.51
CA LEU A 101 -2.51 11.62 6.00
C LEU A 101 -1.46 11.35 4.93
N GLY A 102 -1.50 12.10 3.84
CA GLY A 102 -0.43 12.11 2.84
C GLY A 102 -0.40 10.95 1.87
N VAL A 103 -1.54 10.26 1.65
CA VAL A 103 -1.55 9.20 0.64
C VAL A 103 -1.42 9.81 -0.76
N ILE A 104 -0.75 9.11 -1.65
CA ILE A 104 -0.53 9.62 -3.00
C ILE A 104 -1.70 9.36 -3.93
N ASP A 105 -2.54 8.37 -3.61
CA ASP A 105 -3.76 8.12 -4.37
C ASP A 105 -4.72 7.28 -3.54
N TYR A 106 -5.97 7.24 -3.97
CA TYR A 106 -7.05 6.54 -3.28
C TYR A 106 -7.95 5.87 -4.31
N PHE A 107 -7.99 4.55 -4.32
CA PHE A 107 -8.84 3.77 -5.23
C PHE A 107 -9.97 3.13 -4.44
N VAL A 108 -11.20 3.35 -4.90
CA VAL A 108 -12.38 2.69 -4.32
C VAL A 108 -12.58 1.35 -5.03
N LYS A 109 -12.60 0.26 -4.28
CA LYS A 109 -12.63 -1.10 -4.85
C LYS A 109 -13.79 -1.33 -5.82
N ALA A 110 -14.95 -0.74 -5.54
CA ALA A 110 -16.12 -0.92 -6.40
C ALA A 110 -15.91 -0.37 -7.82
N ARG A 111 -14.95 0.52 -8.00
CA ARG A 111 -14.64 1.14 -9.30
C ARG A 111 -13.19 0.90 -9.72
N LEU A 112 -12.58 -0.13 -9.15
CA LEU A 112 -11.15 -0.37 -9.35
C LEU A 112 -10.86 -0.93 -10.73
N SER A 113 -9.93 -0.28 -11.44
CA SER A 113 -9.26 -0.85 -12.59
C SER A 113 -7.89 -1.35 -12.13
N ILE A 114 -7.67 -2.64 -12.25
CA ILE A 114 -6.39 -3.23 -11.85
C ILE A 114 -5.25 -2.64 -12.66
N ASP A 115 -5.45 -2.44 -13.96
CA ASP A 115 -4.41 -1.89 -14.82
C ASP A 115 -4.06 -0.46 -14.43
N GLU A 116 -5.06 0.35 -14.08
CA GLU A 116 -4.80 1.71 -13.61
C GLU A 116 -4.00 1.71 -12.30
N LEU A 117 -4.37 0.81 -11.39
CA LEU A 117 -3.64 0.68 -10.11
C LEU A 117 -2.20 0.28 -10.36
N VAL A 118 -1.97 -0.73 -11.18
CA VAL A 118 -0.62 -1.20 -11.50
C VAL A 118 0.20 -0.08 -12.15
N ASN A 119 -0.42 0.66 -13.09
CA ASN A 119 0.26 1.78 -13.74
C ASN A 119 0.63 2.88 -12.75
N LYS A 120 -0.24 3.15 -11.78
CA LYS A 120 0.05 4.14 -10.74
C LYS A 120 1.23 3.70 -9.87
N VAL A 121 1.25 2.43 -9.47
CA VAL A 121 2.37 1.87 -8.71
C VAL A 121 3.66 2.03 -9.49
N LYS A 122 3.66 1.66 -10.77
CA LYS A 122 4.85 1.77 -11.62
C LYS A 122 5.34 3.20 -11.69
N SER A 123 4.45 4.16 -11.94
CA SER A 123 4.87 5.55 -12.10
C SER A 123 5.43 6.12 -10.81
N GLU A 124 4.87 5.77 -9.66
CA GLU A 124 5.36 6.27 -8.39
C GLU A 124 6.70 5.66 -8.00
N VAL A 125 6.89 4.38 -8.25
CA VAL A 125 8.17 3.73 -7.96
C VAL A 125 9.26 4.26 -8.89
N LEU A 126 8.95 4.50 -10.17
CA LEU A 126 9.90 5.07 -11.12
C LEU A 126 10.29 6.49 -10.76
N LYS A 127 9.35 7.30 -10.27
CA LYS A 127 9.67 8.65 -9.79
C LYS A 127 10.69 8.61 -8.67
N THR A 128 10.48 7.72 -7.71
CA THR A 128 11.38 7.59 -6.56
C THR A 128 12.78 7.20 -7.01
N SER A 129 12.89 6.24 -7.93
CA SER A 129 14.21 5.79 -8.38
C SER A 129 14.89 6.83 -9.28
N SER A 130 14.13 7.67 -9.99
CA SER A 130 14.72 8.67 -10.87
C SER A 130 15.21 9.91 -10.13
N THR A 131 14.85 10.08 -8.88
CA THR A 131 15.28 11.24 -8.08
C THR A 131 16.52 10.96 -7.23
N SER A 132 17.05 9.76 -7.31
CA SER A 132 18.22 9.37 -6.52
C SER A 132 19.54 9.89 -7.06
#